data_106c68cb11df30d96d33e088fa72e24c
#
_entry.id   106c68cb11df30d96d33e088fa72e24c
#
_cell.length_a   1.000
_cell.length_b   1.000
_cell.length_c   1.000
_cell.angle_alpha   90.00
_cell.angle_beta   90.00
_cell.angle_gamma   90.00
#
_symmetry.space_group_name_H-M   'P 1'
#
loop_
_entity.id
_entity.type
_entity.pdbx_description
1 polymer ?
#
loop_
_entity_poly.entity_id
_entity_poly.type
_entity_poly.pdbx_seq_one_letter_code
_entity_poly.pdbx_strand_id
1 'polypeptide(L)'
;EVPDLFFFLPSNPQYKVWAGLGVLLPLDDLVKDTKYVKEIFESDQYKTTTVNGEHYFVPLISMQNSHAIYYRKDWLDKLGMEEPKTLDEFESMLKAFTENDPDGNGQNDTYGISLSKVSGWLSSLYSTFGVRPGWNKAGDKYEAYYMTDEYKNMLAWLADMYSEGYIQKEYFLNTDQQKLENFYAGKAGLTFANSGSSVDGIVSKVKEANQNAEVDVL
;
A
#
# COMPACT_ATOMS: atom_id res chain seq x y z
N GLU A 1 -19.61 -16.71 23.89
CA GLU A 1 -19.79 -15.37 24.52
C GLU A 1 -19.48 -14.29 23.48
N VAL A 2 -20.31 -13.26 23.41
CA VAL A 2 -20.07 -12.09 22.61
C VAL A 2 -19.37 -11.07 23.51
N PRO A 3 -18.22 -10.50 23.14
CA PRO A 3 -17.57 -9.49 23.97
C PRO A 3 -18.40 -8.19 23.99
N ASP A 4 -18.26 -7.40 25.06
CA ASP A 4 -18.94 -6.10 25.20
C ASP A 4 -18.43 -5.08 24.17
N LEU A 5 -17.16 -5.19 23.78
CA LEU A 5 -16.51 -4.35 22.77
C LEU A 5 -15.52 -5.18 21.94
N PHE A 6 -15.51 -4.97 20.62
CA PHE A 6 -14.55 -5.63 19.74
C PHE A 6 -14.16 -4.74 18.56
N PHE A 7 -12.99 -5.03 18.00
CA PHE A 7 -12.49 -4.37 16.83
C PHE A 7 -12.84 -5.16 15.56
N PHE A 8 -13.23 -4.48 14.51
CA PHE A 8 -13.40 -5.06 13.16
C PHE A 8 -13.00 -4.07 12.07
N LEU A 9 -12.70 -4.60 10.89
CA LEU A 9 -12.38 -3.76 9.73
C LEU A 9 -13.67 -3.22 9.10
N PRO A 10 -13.82 -1.91 8.89
CA PRO A 10 -15.03 -1.29 8.33
C PRO A 10 -15.35 -1.76 6.90
N SER A 11 -14.37 -2.29 6.17
CA SER A 11 -14.56 -2.89 4.85
C SER A 11 -15.36 -4.19 4.88
N ASN A 12 -15.52 -4.80 6.05
CA ASN A 12 -16.32 -5.99 6.21
C ASN A 12 -17.80 -5.61 6.33
N PRO A 13 -18.68 -5.96 5.35
CA PRO A 13 -20.10 -5.63 5.42
C PRO A 13 -20.87 -6.39 6.49
N GLN A 14 -20.22 -7.31 7.19
CA GLN A 14 -20.83 -8.16 8.22
C GLN A 14 -21.45 -7.35 9.37
N TYR A 15 -20.93 -6.15 9.67
CA TYR A 15 -21.53 -5.29 10.71
C TYR A 15 -22.98 -4.93 10.40
N LYS A 16 -23.36 -4.80 9.12
CA LYS A 16 -24.74 -4.53 8.70
C LYS A 16 -25.67 -5.69 9.05
N VAL A 17 -25.18 -6.91 8.90
CA VAL A 17 -25.92 -8.13 9.30
C VAL A 17 -26.06 -8.17 10.80
N TRP A 18 -25.00 -7.91 11.56
CA TRP A 18 -25.03 -7.90 13.02
C TRP A 18 -25.95 -6.81 13.59
N ALA A 19 -25.93 -5.61 13.00
CA ALA A 19 -26.85 -4.53 13.35
C ALA A 19 -28.32 -4.94 13.08
N GLY A 20 -28.61 -5.50 11.90
CA GLY A 20 -29.95 -5.98 11.55
C GLY A 20 -30.46 -7.13 12.44
N LEU A 21 -29.58 -7.93 13.00
CA LEU A 21 -29.90 -9.01 13.95
C LEU A 21 -29.98 -8.53 15.41
N GLY A 22 -29.73 -7.25 15.69
CA GLY A 22 -29.72 -6.71 17.05
C GLY A 22 -28.56 -7.19 17.94
N VAL A 23 -27.48 -7.67 17.32
CA VAL A 23 -26.23 -8.06 18.00
C VAL A 23 -25.43 -6.85 18.42
N LEU A 24 -25.48 -5.78 17.62
CA LEU A 24 -24.81 -4.51 17.89
C LEU A 24 -25.79 -3.50 18.50
N LEU A 25 -25.28 -2.67 19.39
CA LEU A 25 -26.02 -1.58 20.00
C LEU A 25 -25.91 -0.32 19.13
N PRO A 26 -27.00 0.40 18.84
CA PRO A 26 -26.91 1.75 18.26
C PRO A 26 -26.16 2.69 19.18
N LEU A 27 -25.26 3.51 18.61
CA LEU A 27 -24.33 4.33 19.40
C LEU A 27 -24.69 5.81 19.43
N ASP A 28 -25.59 6.28 18.57
CA ASP A 28 -25.89 7.69 18.42
C ASP A 28 -26.25 8.39 19.72
N ASP A 29 -27.12 7.80 20.53
CA ASP A 29 -27.52 8.34 21.84
C ASP A 29 -26.38 8.31 22.87
N LEU A 30 -25.49 7.33 22.79
CA LEU A 30 -24.37 7.19 23.70
C LEU A 30 -23.27 8.22 23.46
N VAL A 31 -23.14 8.67 22.22
CA VAL A 31 -22.02 9.55 21.79
C VAL A 31 -22.45 10.99 21.51
N LYS A 32 -23.74 11.30 21.56
CA LYS A 32 -24.31 12.64 21.21
C LYS A 32 -23.68 13.81 21.94
N ASP A 33 -23.19 13.60 23.15
CA ASP A 33 -22.54 14.61 24.00
C ASP A 33 -21.01 14.58 23.90
N THR A 34 -20.46 13.70 23.04
CA THR A 34 -19.01 13.60 22.81
C THR A 34 -18.60 14.49 21.65
N LYS A 35 -17.65 15.42 21.87
CA LYS A 35 -17.23 16.37 20.87
C LYS A 35 -16.71 15.70 19.58
N TYR A 36 -15.77 14.80 19.71
CA TYR A 36 -15.04 14.26 18.55
C TYR A 36 -15.82 13.17 17.80
N VAL A 37 -16.53 12.30 18.52
CA VAL A 37 -17.28 11.22 17.87
C VAL A 37 -18.48 11.77 17.08
N LYS A 38 -19.14 12.81 17.60
CA LYS A 38 -20.21 13.50 16.88
C LYS A 38 -19.72 14.11 15.58
N GLU A 39 -18.60 14.83 15.59
CA GLU A 39 -18.00 15.43 14.39
C GLU A 39 -17.68 14.35 13.33
N ILE A 40 -17.25 13.16 13.77
CA ILE A 40 -16.99 12.02 12.89
C ILE A 40 -18.29 11.51 12.25
N PHE A 41 -19.32 11.29 13.04
CA PHE A 41 -20.61 10.76 12.56
C PHE A 41 -21.31 11.70 11.59
N GLU A 42 -21.12 13.02 11.75
CA GLU A 42 -21.66 14.05 10.87
C GLU A 42 -20.84 14.22 9.57
N SER A 43 -19.64 13.64 9.48
CA SER A 43 -18.81 13.76 8.27
C SER A 43 -19.36 12.95 7.11
N ASP A 44 -19.16 13.44 5.88
CA ASP A 44 -19.64 12.76 4.67
C ASP A 44 -19.07 11.35 4.50
N GLN A 45 -17.87 11.11 5.03
CA GLN A 45 -17.23 9.81 4.99
C GLN A 45 -18.00 8.73 5.76
N TYR A 46 -18.63 9.10 6.88
CA TYR A 46 -19.28 8.15 7.77
C TYR A 46 -20.80 8.15 7.70
N LYS A 47 -21.43 9.14 7.08
CA LYS A 47 -22.89 9.14 6.82
C LYS A 47 -23.38 7.89 6.10
N THR A 48 -22.55 7.29 5.25
CA THR A 48 -22.86 6.08 4.48
C THR A 48 -22.67 4.78 5.27
N THR A 49 -22.14 4.84 6.48
CA THR A 49 -21.87 3.66 7.33
C THR A 49 -23.04 3.32 8.27
N THR A 50 -24.13 4.06 8.15
CA THR A 50 -25.35 3.80 8.95
C THR A 50 -26.10 2.56 8.48
N VAL A 51 -26.81 1.94 9.41
CA VAL A 51 -27.82 0.91 9.15
C VAL A 51 -29.16 1.42 9.70
N ASN A 52 -30.15 1.58 8.83
CA ASN A 52 -31.45 2.20 9.16
C ASN A 52 -31.34 3.61 9.77
N GLY A 53 -30.29 4.35 9.44
CA GLY A 53 -30.05 5.71 9.92
C GLY A 53 -29.28 5.82 11.23
N GLU A 54 -28.86 4.72 11.82
CA GLU A 54 -28.11 4.66 13.09
C GLU A 54 -26.68 4.15 12.88
N HIS A 55 -25.74 4.60 13.71
CA HIS A 55 -24.34 4.16 13.72
C HIS A 55 -24.15 3.04 14.76
N TYR A 56 -23.41 2.01 14.38
CA TYR A 56 -23.16 0.82 15.20
C TYR A 56 -21.68 0.59 15.53
N PHE A 57 -20.80 1.51 15.13
CA PHE A 57 -19.39 1.50 15.49
C PHE A 57 -18.80 2.90 15.47
N VAL A 58 -17.77 3.09 16.26
CA VAL A 58 -16.93 4.31 16.22
C VAL A 58 -15.72 3.99 15.35
N PRO A 59 -15.52 4.73 14.23
CA PRO A 59 -14.37 4.50 13.39
C PRO A 59 -13.08 4.89 14.10
N LEU A 60 -12.06 4.08 13.95
CA LEU A 60 -10.72 4.43 14.35
C LEU A 60 -10.14 5.32 13.24
N ILE A 61 -10.12 6.63 13.49
CA ILE A 61 -9.47 7.56 12.55
C ILE A 61 -7.98 7.50 12.82
N SER A 62 -7.26 6.76 11.99
CA SER A 62 -5.84 7.00 11.83
C SER A 62 -5.64 7.97 10.67
N MET A 63 -4.72 8.90 10.79
CA MET A 63 -4.20 9.61 9.62
C MET A 63 -3.71 8.54 8.67
N GLN A 64 -4.25 8.56 7.44
CA GLN A 64 -4.16 7.50 6.47
C GLN A 64 -2.76 6.93 6.35
N ASN A 65 -2.54 5.80 6.93
CA ASN A 65 -1.43 4.96 6.56
C ASN A 65 -1.80 4.30 5.23
N SER A 66 -1.43 4.94 4.16
CA SER A 66 -1.42 4.30 2.86
C SER A 66 -0.14 3.48 2.71
N HIS A 67 -0.04 2.79 1.62
CA HIS A 67 1.19 2.15 1.21
C HIS A 67 2.18 3.21 0.71
N ALA A 68 3.46 2.95 0.89
CA ALA A 68 4.54 3.79 0.42
C ALA A 68 5.53 2.95 -0.38
N ILE A 69 6.27 3.64 -1.23
CA ILE A 69 7.33 3.07 -2.04
C ILE A 69 8.66 3.42 -1.37
N TYR A 70 9.32 2.43 -0.78
CA TYR A 70 10.63 2.57 -0.17
C TYR A 70 11.71 2.25 -1.17
N TYR A 71 12.74 3.09 -1.27
CA TYR A 71 13.84 2.87 -2.17
C TYR A 71 15.20 3.07 -1.50
N ARG A 72 16.23 2.49 -2.06
CA ARG A 72 17.64 2.64 -1.65
C ARG A 72 18.18 3.95 -2.20
N LYS A 73 18.12 4.99 -1.38
CA LYS A 73 18.64 6.31 -1.73
C LYS A 73 20.14 6.30 -1.98
N ASP A 74 20.89 5.57 -1.17
CA ASP A 74 22.33 5.40 -1.33
C ASP A 74 22.71 4.77 -2.69
N TRP A 75 21.86 3.87 -3.23
CA TRP A 75 22.07 3.34 -4.58
C TRP A 75 21.81 4.39 -5.66
N LEU A 76 20.74 5.17 -5.48
CA LEU A 76 20.40 6.23 -6.41
C LEU A 76 21.52 7.26 -6.48
N ASP A 77 22.02 7.72 -5.32
CA ASP A 77 23.11 8.69 -5.19
C ASP A 77 24.43 8.13 -5.80
N LYS A 78 24.76 6.87 -5.54
CA LYS A 78 25.95 6.21 -6.09
C LYS A 78 25.92 6.13 -7.62
N LEU A 79 24.75 5.91 -8.20
CA LEU A 79 24.55 5.87 -9.64
C LEU A 79 24.43 7.26 -10.28
N GLY A 80 24.48 8.33 -9.48
CA GLY A 80 24.38 9.71 -9.95
C GLY A 80 23.02 10.07 -10.52
N MET A 81 21.97 9.41 -10.02
CA MET A 81 20.58 9.63 -10.47
C MET A 81 19.83 10.54 -9.52
N GLU A 82 18.89 11.30 -10.04
CA GLU A 82 17.93 12.08 -9.24
C GLU A 82 16.70 11.23 -8.88
N GLU A 83 15.97 11.64 -7.84
CA GLU A 83 14.69 11.06 -7.48
C GLU A 83 13.69 11.15 -8.65
N PRO A 84 13.06 10.03 -9.05
CA PRO A 84 12.20 10.00 -10.23
C PRO A 84 10.90 10.80 -9.99
N LYS A 85 10.54 11.63 -10.99
CA LYS A 85 9.32 12.45 -11.02
C LYS A 85 8.32 12.00 -12.08
N THR A 86 8.76 11.13 -12.95
CA THR A 86 7.96 10.57 -14.05
C THR A 86 8.08 9.04 -14.06
N LEU A 87 7.15 8.38 -14.76
CA LEU A 87 7.19 6.92 -14.91
C LEU A 87 8.46 6.47 -15.66
N ASP A 88 8.88 7.21 -16.69
CA ASP A 88 10.08 6.90 -17.49
C ASP A 88 11.36 7.01 -16.62
N GLU A 89 11.43 7.99 -15.74
CA GLU A 89 12.54 8.12 -14.78
C GLU A 89 12.51 7.00 -13.74
N PHE A 90 11.32 6.59 -13.30
CA PHE A 90 11.15 5.47 -12.41
C PHE A 90 11.58 4.14 -13.04
N GLU A 91 11.22 3.89 -14.30
CA GLU A 91 11.72 2.74 -15.07
C GLU A 91 13.25 2.77 -15.22
N SER A 92 13.81 3.95 -15.51
CA SER A 92 15.27 4.13 -15.61
C SER A 92 15.97 3.81 -14.29
N MET A 93 15.37 4.17 -13.15
CA MET A 93 15.87 3.81 -11.82
C MET A 93 15.82 2.30 -11.60
N LEU A 94 14.71 1.63 -11.95
CA LEU A 94 14.58 0.17 -11.80
C LEU A 94 15.60 -0.57 -12.63
N LYS A 95 15.80 -0.12 -13.87
CA LYS A 95 16.84 -0.64 -14.78
C LYS A 95 18.22 -0.50 -14.15
N ALA A 96 18.56 0.70 -13.69
CA ALA A 96 19.87 0.98 -13.10
C ALA A 96 20.11 0.15 -11.82
N PHE A 97 19.09 -0.03 -10.99
CA PHE A 97 19.17 -0.89 -9.81
C PHE A 97 19.35 -2.38 -10.13
N THR A 98 18.97 -2.80 -11.34
CA THR A 98 19.12 -4.18 -11.79
C THR A 98 20.44 -4.44 -12.52
N GLU A 99 20.89 -3.48 -13.35
CA GLU A 99 21.96 -3.73 -14.32
C GLU A 99 23.31 -3.10 -13.96
N ASN A 100 23.35 -2.10 -13.04
CA ASN A 100 24.53 -1.27 -12.83
C ASN A 100 25.25 -1.52 -11.49
N ASP A 101 25.13 -2.72 -10.91
CA ASP A 101 25.83 -3.09 -9.68
C ASP A 101 25.72 -2.01 -8.57
N PRO A 102 24.51 -1.64 -8.14
CA PRO A 102 24.31 -0.51 -7.22
C PRO A 102 24.90 -0.78 -5.82
N ASP A 103 24.99 -2.02 -5.39
CA ASP A 103 25.61 -2.41 -4.11
C ASP A 103 27.13 -2.45 -4.20
N GLY A 104 27.71 -2.58 -5.41
CA GLY A 104 29.16 -2.51 -5.68
C GLY A 104 29.90 -3.79 -5.32
N ASN A 105 29.22 -4.91 -5.38
CA ASN A 105 29.81 -6.21 -5.10
C ASN A 105 30.49 -6.87 -6.33
N GLY A 106 30.39 -6.24 -7.51
CA GLY A 106 30.95 -6.70 -8.79
C GLY A 106 30.11 -7.78 -9.47
N GLN A 107 28.85 -7.98 -9.05
CA GLN A 107 27.93 -8.96 -9.61
C GLN A 107 26.60 -8.29 -9.98
N ASN A 108 25.92 -8.82 -10.99
CA ASN A 108 24.56 -8.41 -11.34
C ASN A 108 23.57 -9.35 -10.65
N ASP A 109 23.41 -9.20 -9.34
CA ASP A 109 22.59 -10.08 -8.50
C ASP A 109 21.49 -9.30 -7.73
N THR A 110 21.32 -8.02 -8.08
CA THR A 110 20.25 -7.16 -7.58
C THR A 110 19.11 -7.02 -8.60
N TYR A 111 17.95 -6.62 -8.13
CA TYR A 111 16.79 -6.30 -8.97
C TYR A 111 16.09 -5.01 -8.50
N GLY A 112 15.32 -4.41 -9.42
CA GLY A 112 14.67 -3.13 -9.16
C GLY A 112 13.68 -3.19 -8.03
N ILE A 113 12.71 -4.14 -8.08
CA ILE A 113 11.58 -4.21 -7.14
C ILE A 113 11.50 -5.57 -6.46
N SER A 114 11.37 -5.56 -5.13
CA SER A 114 10.92 -6.71 -4.35
C SER A 114 9.41 -6.70 -4.18
N LEU A 115 8.75 -7.75 -4.66
CA LEU A 115 7.32 -7.96 -4.52
C LEU A 115 7.00 -9.26 -3.78
N SER A 116 5.74 -9.40 -3.37
CA SER A 116 5.15 -10.63 -2.85
C SER A 116 3.93 -11.03 -3.68
N LYS A 117 3.40 -12.22 -3.41
CA LYS A 117 2.14 -12.70 -4.01
C LYS A 117 0.90 -11.86 -3.65
N VAL A 118 1.02 -10.97 -2.67
CA VAL A 118 -0.08 -10.12 -2.22
C VAL A 118 -0.15 -8.87 -3.10
N SER A 119 -1.13 -8.84 -3.98
CA SER A 119 -1.32 -7.75 -4.95
C SER A 119 -1.75 -6.41 -4.35
N GLY A 120 -2.20 -6.40 -3.09
CA GLY A 120 -2.66 -5.18 -2.41
C GLY A 120 -1.60 -4.07 -2.34
N TRP A 121 -0.32 -4.43 -2.32
CA TRP A 121 0.80 -3.50 -2.32
C TRP A 121 0.91 -2.66 -3.60
N LEU A 122 0.38 -3.15 -4.72
CA LEU A 122 0.36 -2.43 -6.00
C LEU A 122 -0.50 -1.16 -5.96
N SER A 123 -1.31 -0.98 -4.92
CA SER A 123 -2.10 0.25 -4.72
C SER A 123 -1.23 1.52 -4.64
N SER A 124 0.05 1.41 -4.31
CA SER A 124 1.00 2.52 -4.36
C SER A 124 1.21 3.06 -5.78
N LEU A 125 0.97 2.24 -6.80
CA LEU A 125 1.07 2.63 -8.21
C LEU A 125 -0.25 3.17 -8.79
N TYR A 126 -1.36 3.06 -8.08
CA TYR A 126 -2.67 3.39 -8.63
C TYR A 126 -2.76 4.84 -9.11
N SER A 127 -2.25 5.78 -8.33
CA SER A 127 -2.26 7.21 -8.69
C SER A 127 -1.47 7.50 -9.96
N THR A 128 -0.34 6.83 -10.15
CA THR A 128 0.54 6.96 -11.32
C THR A 128 -0.19 6.58 -12.60
N PHE A 129 -1.04 5.55 -12.54
CA PHE A 129 -1.82 5.06 -13.69
C PHE A 129 -3.25 5.61 -13.75
N GLY A 130 -3.65 6.48 -12.83
CA GLY A 130 -5.01 7.03 -12.76
C GLY A 130 -6.05 6.02 -12.26
N VAL A 131 -5.63 4.90 -11.67
CA VAL A 131 -6.53 3.87 -11.12
C VAL A 131 -7.25 4.41 -9.90
N ARG A 132 -8.57 4.35 -9.90
CA ARG A 132 -9.43 4.75 -8.80
C ARG A 132 -10.07 3.52 -8.16
N PRO A 133 -9.62 3.10 -6.96
CA PRO A 133 -10.15 1.91 -6.30
C PRO A 133 -11.67 1.97 -6.07
N GLY A 134 -12.31 0.82 -6.12
CA GLY A 134 -13.76 0.69 -5.92
C GLY A 134 -14.56 0.59 -7.21
N TRP A 135 -15.75 1.16 -7.21
CA TRP A 135 -16.65 1.16 -8.35
C TRP A 135 -16.63 2.53 -9.04
N ASN A 136 -16.27 2.56 -10.31
CA ASN A 136 -16.18 3.76 -11.12
C ASN A 136 -17.43 3.91 -11.99
N LYS A 137 -17.91 5.14 -12.13
CA LYS A 137 -19.04 5.44 -13.00
C LYS A 137 -18.58 5.46 -14.46
N ALA A 138 -19.16 4.59 -15.28
CA ALA A 138 -18.92 4.49 -16.72
C ALA A 138 -20.26 4.71 -17.46
N GLY A 139 -20.57 5.98 -17.81
CA GLY A 139 -21.88 6.35 -18.35
C GLY A 139 -23.00 6.10 -17.35
N ASP A 140 -23.96 5.24 -17.71
CA ASP A 140 -25.11 4.85 -16.86
C ASP A 140 -24.85 3.59 -16.01
N LYS A 141 -23.63 3.05 -16.05
CA LYS A 141 -23.25 1.82 -15.34
C LYS A 141 -22.12 2.11 -14.36
N TYR A 142 -21.87 1.15 -13.50
CA TYR A 142 -20.67 1.11 -12.66
C TYR A 142 -19.82 -0.07 -13.07
N GLU A 143 -18.50 0.15 -13.11
CA GLU A 143 -17.51 -0.90 -13.33
C GLU A 143 -16.51 -0.96 -12.17
N ALA A 144 -16.03 -2.14 -11.86
CA ALA A 144 -15.00 -2.30 -10.85
C ALA A 144 -13.66 -1.79 -11.40
N TYR A 145 -12.84 -1.16 -10.55
CA TYR A 145 -11.56 -0.54 -10.93
C TYR A 145 -10.62 -1.49 -11.70
N TYR A 146 -10.65 -2.78 -11.39
CA TYR A 146 -9.82 -3.80 -12.07
C TYR A 146 -10.32 -4.18 -13.47
N MET A 147 -11.44 -3.61 -13.93
CA MET A 147 -11.96 -3.76 -15.29
C MET A 147 -11.62 -2.55 -16.18
N THR A 148 -11.07 -1.49 -15.61
CA THR A 148 -10.75 -0.25 -16.31
C THR A 148 -9.48 -0.36 -17.16
N ASP A 149 -9.36 0.50 -18.18
CA ASP A 149 -8.15 0.54 -19.00
C ASP A 149 -6.93 1.01 -18.21
N GLU A 150 -7.11 1.89 -17.24
CA GLU A 150 -6.05 2.37 -16.34
C GLU A 150 -5.43 1.20 -15.55
N TYR A 151 -6.24 0.31 -15.01
CA TYR A 151 -5.75 -0.87 -14.31
C TYR A 151 -5.06 -1.85 -15.26
N LYS A 152 -5.60 -2.04 -16.45
CA LYS A 152 -5.00 -2.87 -17.50
C LYS A 152 -3.64 -2.33 -17.93
N ASN A 153 -3.52 -1.00 -18.11
CA ASN A 153 -2.26 -0.35 -18.46
C ASN A 153 -1.20 -0.53 -17.36
N MET A 154 -1.61 -0.43 -16.08
CA MET A 154 -0.72 -0.72 -14.94
C MET A 154 -0.23 -2.17 -14.96
N LEU A 155 -1.11 -3.14 -15.24
CA LEU A 155 -0.71 -4.54 -15.33
C LEU A 155 0.20 -4.82 -16.54
N ALA A 156 -0.02 -4.16 -17.67
CA ALA A 156 0.87 -4.26 -18.83
C ALA A 156 2.26 -3.74 -18.49
N TRP A 157 2.34 -2.58 -17.86
CA TRP A 157 3.60 -2.03 -17.38
C TRP A 157 4.33 -2.97 -16.40
N LEU A 158 3.62 -3.56 -15.44
CA LEU A 158 4.21 -4.54 -14.52
C LEU A 158 4.73 -5.79 -15.25
N ALA A 159 4.01 -6.24 -16.29
CA ALA A 159 4.44 -7.38 -17.11
C ALA A 159 5.73 -7.04 -17.88
N ASP A 160 5.86 -5.81 -18.38
CA ASP A 160 7.07 -5.35 -19.05
C ASP A 160 8.25 -5.29 -18.05
N MET A 161 8.06 -4.72 -16.85
CA MET A 161 9.09 -4.70 -15.80
C MET A 161 9.52 -6.10 -15.36
N TYR A 162 8.57 -7.04 -15.35
CA TYR A 162 8.87 -8.44 -15.07
C TYR A 162 9.66 -9.10 -16.20
N SER A 163 9.29 -8.84 -17.46
CA SER A 163 9.97 -9.42 -18.61
C SER A 163 11.41 -8.93 -18.78
N GLU A 164 11.66 -7.66 -18.42
CA GLU A 164 12.99 -7.04 -18.39
C GLU A 164 13.85 -7.51 -17.20
N GLY A 165 13.26 -8.24 -16.24
CA GLY A 165 13.96 -8.76 -15.07
C GLY A 165 14.12 -7.76 -13.92
N TYR A 166 13.46 -6.60 -13.98
CA TYR A 166 13.49 -5.60 -12.90
C TYR A 166 12.66 -6.03 -11.67
N ILE A 167 11.79 -7.02 -11.85
CA ILE A 167 11.07 -7.71 -10.79
C ILE A 167 11.61 -9.13 -10.67
N GLN A 168 11.90 -9.58 -9.45
CA GLN A 168 12.35 -10.94 -9.19
C GLN A 168 11.40 -11.96 -9.82
N LYS A 169 11.95 -12.95 -10.56
CA LYS A 169 11.14 -13.94 -11.30
C LYS A 169 10.21 -14.74 -10.40
N GLU A 170 10.66 -15.10 -9.21
CA GLU A 170 9.93 -15.92 -8.25
C GLU A 170 9.10 -15.08 -7.26
N TYR A 171 8.84 -13.79 -7.51
CA TYR A 171 8.12 -12.90 -6.59
C TYR A 171 6.78 -13.47 -6.11
N PHE A 172 6.10 -14.23 -6.96
CA PHE A 172 4.81 -14.86 -6.65
C PHE A 172 4.89 -15.99 -5.60
N LEU A 173 6.09 -16.44 -5.26
CA LEU A 173 6.34 -17.34 -4.13
C LEU A 173 6.62 -16.61 -2.82
N ASN A 174 7.00 -15.34 -2.89
CA ASN A 174 7.34 -14.56 -1.72
C ASN A 174 6.11 -14.28 -0.85
N THR A 175 6.28 -14.46 0.45
CA THR A 175 5.41 -13.85 1.46
C THR A 175 5.74 -12.37 1.61
N ASP A 176 4.90 -11.61 2.32
CA ASP A 176 5.20 -10.21 2.63
C ASP A 176 6.47 -10.06 3.47
N GLN A 177 6.73 -11.02 4.35
CA GLN A 177 7.95 -11.06 5.13
C GLN A 177 9.18 -11.22 4.22
N GLN A 178 9.17 -12.19 3.31
CA GLN A 178 10.28 -12.44 2.38
C GLN A 178 10.51 -11.25 1.42
N LYS A 179 9.46 -10.58 0.98
CA LYS A 179 9.55 -9.34 0.22
C LYS A 179 10.39 -8.29 0.95
N LEU A 180 10.10 -8.06 2.22
CA LEU A 180 10.83 -7.09 3.05
C LEU A 180 12.25 -7.56 3.33
N GLU A 181 12.46 -8.84 3.62
CA GLU A 181 13.78 -9.43 3.86
C GLU A 181 14.70 -9.26 2.64
N ASN A 182 14.19 -9.41 1.42
CA ASN A 182 14.95 -9.16 0.20
C ASN A 182 15.42 -7.70 0.10
N PHE A 183 14.56 -6.75 0.47
CA PHE A 183 14.92 -5.34 0.51
C PHE A 183 15.94 -5.04 1.63
N TYR A 184 15.73 -5.56 2.84
CA TYR A 184 16.65 -5.39 3.95
C TYR A 184 18.05 -5.93 3.66
N ALA A 185 18.11 -7.08 3.00
CA ALA A 185 19.37 -7.74 2.62
C ALA A 185 20.07 -7.06 1.42
N GLY A 186 19.51 -5.98 0.85
CA GLY A 186 20.10 -5.31 -0.30
C GLY A 186 20.03 -6.11 -1.60
N LYS A 187 19.06 -7.03 -1.74
CA LYS A 187 18.82 -7.75 -3.00
C LYS A 187 17.92 -6.97 -3.96
N ALA A 188 17.20 -5.98 -3.46
CA ALA A 188 16.31 -5.15 -4.25
C ALA A 188 16.48 -3.67 -3.91
N GLY A 189 16.38 -2.82 -4.91
CA GLY A 189 16.47 -1.38 -4.74
C GLY A 189 15.21 -0.72 -4.24
N LEU A 190 14.05 -1.41 -4.39
CA LEU A 190 12.75 -0.86 -4.04
C LEU A 190 11.80 -1.93 -3.47
N THR A 191 10.91 -1.51 -2.56
CA THR A 191 9.81 -2.33 -2.05
C THR A 191 8.59 -1.49 -1.69
N PHE A 192 7.44 -2.13 -1.58
CA PHE A 192 6.19 -1.53 -1.11
C PHE A 192 5.91 -1.97 0.33
N ALA A 193 5.59 -1.04 1.18
CA ALA A 193 5.19 -1.33 2.56
C ALA A 193 4.23 -0.27 3.11
N ASN A 194 3.75 -0.46 4.34
CA ASN A 194 2.97 0.56 5.01
C ASN A 194 3.82 1.81 5.27
N SER A 195 3.21 2.98 5.16
CA SER A 195 3.78 4.26 5.55
C SER A 195 3.63 4.50 7.09
N GLY A 196 4.10 5.62 7.55
CA GLY A 196 3.95 6.02 8.96
C GLY A 196 4.88 5.27 9.90
N SER A 197 4.35 4.61 10.93
CA SER A 197 5.14 3.93 11.97
C SER A 197 6.05 2.79 11.46
N SER A 198 5.87 2.34 10.23
CA SER A 198 6.72 1.31 9.64
C SER A 198 8.06 1.84 9.11
N VAL A 199 8.16 3.15 8.86
CA VAL A 199 9.37 3.78 8.28
C VAL A 199 10.60 3.50 9.13
N ASP A 200 10.56 3.83 10.43
CA ASP A 200 11.69 3.63 11.32
C ASP A 200 12.13 2.17 11.41
N GLY A 201 11.15 1.25 11.40
CA GLY A 201 11.41 -0.18 11.41
C GLY A 201 12.13 -0.66 10.14
N ILE A 202 11.71 -0.18 8.97
CA ILE A 202 12.32 -0.53 7.68
C ILE A 202 13.75 0.03 7.61
N VAL A 203 13.93 1.31 7.91
CA VAL A 203 15.25 1.97 7.93
C VAL A 203 16.20 1.25 8.88
N SER A 204 15.74 0.91 10.08
CA SER A 204 16.55 0.20 11.08
C SER A 204 17.02 -1.16 10.55
N LYS A 205 16.12 -1.95 9.93
CA LYS A 205 16.44 -3.27 9.39
C LYS A 205 17.43 -3.21 8.22
N VAL A 206 17.30 -2.23 7.35
CA VAL A 206 18.28 -2.03 6.26
C VAL A 206 19.64 -1.67 6.83
N LYS A 207 19.71 -0.81 7.87
CA LYS A 207 20.95 -0.43 8.53
C LYS A 207 21.60 -1.54 9.36
N GLU A 208 20.83 -2.50 9.87
CA GLU A 208 21.37 -3.70 10.49
C GLU A 208 22.23 -4.52 9.50
N ALA A 209 21.81 -4.58 8.23
CA ALA A 209 22.55 -5.28 7.18
C ALA A 209 23.71 -4.45 6.59
N ASN A 210 23.49 -3.13 6.42
CA ASN A 210 24.49 -2.20 5.94
C ASN A 210 24.33 -0.83 6.64
N GLN A 211 25.25 -0.51 7.56
CA GLN A 211 25.19 0.73 8.36
C GLN A 211 25.23 2.01 7.52
N ASN A 212 25.79 1.95 6.31
CA ASN A 212 25.89 3.09 5.40
C ASN A 212 24.70 3.20 4.45
N ALA A 213 23.76 2.26 4.50
CA ALA A 213 22.58 2.30 3.64
C ALA A 213 21.65 3.46 4.03
N GLU A 214 21.12 4.12 3.03
CA GLU A 214 20.10 5.14 3.16
C GLU A 214 18.83 4.73 2.41
N VAL A 215 17.70 4.88 3.09
CA VAL A 215 16.36 4.57 2.56
C VAL A 215 15.55 5.83 2.59
N ASP A 216 14.82 6.08 1.52
CA ASP A 216 13.86 7.18 1.42
C ASP A 216 12.54 6.65 0.84
N VAL A 217 11.54 7.53 0.73
CA VAL A 217 10.17 7.21 0.33
C VAL A 217 9.77 8.10 -0.83
N LEU A 218 9.24 7.48 -1.90
CA LEU A 218 8.65 8.16 -3.05
C LEU A 218 7.18 8.52 -2.79
#